data_3c52702abf0d533d7b5f8b062275e546
#
_entry.id   3c52702abf0d533d7b5f8b062275e546
#
_cell.length_a   1.000
_cell.length_b   1.000
_cell.length_c   1.000
_cell.angle_alpha   90.00
_cell.angle_beta   90.00
_cell.angle_gamma   90.00
#
_symmetry.space_group_name_H-M   'P 1'
#
loop_
_entity.id
_entity.type
_entity.pdbx_description
1 polymer ?
#
loop_
_entity_poly.entity_id
_entity_poly.type
_entity_poly.pdbx_seq_one_letter_code
_entity_poly.pdbx_strand_id
1 'polypeptide(L)'
;SADLATALQDCSTLKGAHASGASLQAAGGLHYLKSNYEQILCDTIWKECSIPLLSHLDAYRQSVQERQQSHEVSMEEHKRVLKSIEAQYHKSGSRHARDLQSFRTMLTELQDKVNEMEDTKAQHYMDVLQNEEHTWDLVAQNVLLLVRAQVDMADRLSSKAVQDPVLESLMAHMPDPFQSYGPPKRENELFSILQPTDASPTAPSPGLPRSDTSLFPEPDAAPEERSLASRPSIHHLFGYAAPT
;
A
#
# COMPACT_ATOMS: atom_id res chain seq x y z
N SER A 1 4.06 21.13 -23.16
CA SER A 1 4.99 22.22 -22.78
C SER A 1 5.84 22.72 -23.95
N ALA A 2 6.39 21.83 -24.80
CA ALA A 2 7.27 22.21 -25.92
C ALA A 2 6.58 23.09 -26.97
N ASP A 3 5.35 22.75 -27.39
CA ASP A 3 4.60 23.51 -28.38
C ASP A 3 4.30 24.93 -27.91
N LEU A 4 3.99 25.11 -26.62
CA LEU A 4 3.80 26.42 -26.02
C LEU A 4 5.14 27.22 -26.03
N ALA A 5 6.24 26.56 -25.72
CA ALA A 5 7.57 27.19 -25.75
C ALA A 5 7.90 27.71 -27.16
N THR A 6 7.65 26.90 -28.19
CA THR A 6 7.85 27.29 -29.60
C THR A 6 6.95 28.45 -29.97
N ALA A 7 5.65 28.41 -29.63
CA ALA A 7 4.72 29.49 -29.92
C ALA A 7 5.12 30.82 -29.23
N LEU A 8 5.60 30.76 -27.97
CA LEU A 8 6.09 31.96 -27.25
C LEU A 8 7.34 32.52 -27.92
N GLN A 9 8.25 31.67 -28.38
CA GLN A 9 9.44 32.09 -29.10
C GLN A 9 9.10 32.75 -30.44
N ASP A 10 8.17 32.16 -31.20
CA ASP A 10 7.70 32.73 -32.47
C ASP A 10 7.04 34.12 -32.24
N CYS A 11 6.19 34.21 -31.23
CA CYS A 11 5.56 35.48 -30.83
C CYS A 11 6.60 36.55 -30.43
N SER A 12 7.70 36.16 -29.76
CA SER A 12 8.73 37.10 -29.33
C SER A 12 9.45 37.82 -30.49
N THR A 13 9.46 37.21 -31.68
CA THR A 13 10.11 37.74 -32.89
C THR A 13 9.22 38.70 -33.68
N LEU A 14 7.93 38.84 -33.32
CA LEU A 14 6.99 39.69 -34.03
C LEU A 14 7.32 41.18 -33.78
N LYS A 15 7.18 42.02 -34.80
CA LYS A 15 7.43 43.45 -34.69
C LYS A 15 6.59 44.16 -33.64
N GLY A 16 5.35 43.68 -33.41
CA GLY A 16 4.43 44.21 -32.39
C GLY A 16 4.81 43.81 -30.96
N ALA A 17 5.64 42.80 -30.79
CA ALA A 17 6.09 42.33 -29.48
C ALA A 17 7.37 42.97 -28.96
N HIS A 18 7.81 44.09 -29.58
CA HIS A 18 9.11 44.73 -29.29
C HIS A 18 9.32 45.00 -27.77
N ALA A 19 8.31 45.45 -27.05
CA ALA A 19 8.41 45.69 -25.61
C ALA A 19 8.34 44.45 -24.75
N SER A 20 7.65 43.38 -25.23
CA SER A 20 7.39 42.16 -24.48
C SER A 20 8.20 40.97 -24.97
N GLY A 21 9.03 41.14 -26.02
CA GLY A 21 9.76 40.09 -26.67
C GLY A 21 10.68 39.34 -25.74
N ALA A 22 11.45 40.07 -24.91
CA ALA A 22 12.36 39.47 -23.92
C ALA A 22 11.61 38.61 -22.88
N SER A 23 10.45 39.09 -22.43
CA SER A 23 9.61 38.34 -21.45
C SER A 23 9.05 37.07 -22.07
N LEU A 24 8.56 37.15 -23.31
CA LEU A 24 8.05 35.98 -24.06
C LEU A 24 9.16 34.96 -24.32
N GLN A 25 10.37 35.43 -24.66
CA GLN A 25 11.52 34.57 -24.89
C GLN A 25 11.97 33.87 -23.60
N ALA A 26 12.04 34.57 -22.47
CA ALA A 26 12.40 34.01 -21.17
C ALA A 26 11.34 32.97 -20.72
N ALA A 27 10.04 33.28 -20.86
CA ALA A 27 8.96 32.34 -20.60
C ALA A 27 9.04 31.10 -21.50
N GLY A 28 9.29 31.27 -22.81
CA GLY A 28 9.52 30.20 -23.76
C GLY A 28 10.69 29.28 -23.35
N GLY A 29 11.80 29.87 -22.92
CA GLY A 29 12.97 29.14 -22.41
C GLY A 29 12.64 28.28 -21.18
N LEU A 30 11.86 28.83 -20.24
CA LEU A 30 11.41 28.07 -19.06
C LEU A 30 10.48 26.89 -19.44
N HIS A 31 9.60 27.08 -20.42
CA HIS A 31 8.73 26.02 -20.91
C HIS A 31 9.49 24.94 -21.67
N TYR A 32 10.55 25.26 -22.42
CA TYR A 32 11.44 24.25 -23.00
C TYR A 32 12.15 23.43 -21.94
N LEU A 33 12.70 24.09 -20.92
CA LEU A 33 13.36 23.42 -19.80
C LEU A 33 12.38 22.48 -19.08
N LYS A 34 11.17 22.97 -18.81
CA LYS A 34 10.09 22.17 -18.22
C LYS A 34 9.79 20.93 -19.06
N SER A 35 9.67 21.09 -20.39
CA SER A 35 9.40 19.99 -21.30
C SER A 35 10.49 18.90 -21.25
N ASN A 36 11.76 19.33 -21.21
CA ASN A 36 12.89 18.40 -21.08
C ASN A 36 12.84 17.65 -19.75
N TYR A 37 12.53 18.33 -18.66
CA TYR A 37 12.42 17.69 -17.34
C TYR A 37 11.21 16.75 -17.25
N GLU A 38 10.08 17.11 -17.87
CA GLU A 38 8.91 16.22 -17.98
C GLU A 38 9.28 14.93 -18.73
N GLN A 39 10.08 15.02 -19.78
CA GLN A 39 10.51 13.84 -20.52
C GLN A 39 11.44 12.95 -19.68
N ILE A 40 12.39 13.56 -18.94
CA ILE A 40 13.26 12.83 -18.00
C ILE A 40 12.40 12.16 -16.90
N LEU A 41 11.39 12.87 -16.38
CA LEU A 41 10.48 12.33 -15.39
C LEU A 41 9.69 11.14 -15.95
N CYS A 42 9.17 11.22 -17.18
CA CYS A 42 8.49 10.10 -17.84
C CYS A 42 9.42 8.89 -18.01
N ASP A 43 10.66 9.11 -18.41
CA ASP A 43 11.66 8.06 -18.51
C ASP A 43 11.96 7.42 -17.16
N THR A 44 12.07 8.23 -16.10
CA THR A 44 12.29 7.76 -14.73
C THR A 44 11.10 6.93 -14.24
N ILE A 45 9.86 7.40 -14.47
CA ILE A 45 8.64 6.65 -14.13
C ILE A 45 8.65 5.28 -14.80
N TRP A 46 9.00 5.25 -16.07
CA TRP A 46 8.98 3.99 -16.83
C TRP A 46 10.08 3.02 -16.38
N LYS A 47 11.33 3.49 -16.33
CA LYS A 47 12.50 2.65 -16.09
C LYS A 47 12.68 2.28 -14.62
N GLU A 48 12.46 3.23 -13.72
CA GLU A 48 12.79 3.07 -12.30
C GLU A 48 11.58 2.70 -11.43
N CYS A 49 10.36 2.85 -11.96
CA CYS A 49 9.15 2.52 -11.22
C CYS A 49 8.31 1.45 -11.94
N SER A 50 7.85 1.70 -13.17
CA SER A 50 6.87 0.82 -13.82
C SER A 50 7.44 -0.56 -14.13
N ILE A 51 8.62 -0.65 -14.72
CA ILE A 51 9.27 -1.93 -15.04
C ILE A 51 9.58 -2.74 -13.77
N PRO A 52 10.24 -2.19 -12.74
CA PRO A 52 10.48 -2.93 -11.49
C PRO A 52 9.19 -3.38 -10.81
N LEU A 53 8.17 -2.54 -10.72
CA LEU A 53 6.89 -2.92 -10.10
C LEU A 53 6.18 -4.04 -10.84
N LEU A 54 6.18 -4.04 -12.16
CA LEU A 54 5.61 -5.14 -12.95
C LEU A 54 6.37 -6.46 -12.73
N SER A 55 7.70 -6.40 -12.71
CA SER A 55 8.53 -7.57 -12.42
C SER A 55 8.29 -8.11 -11.00
N HIS A 56 8.17 -7.22 -10.02
CA HIS A 56 7.85 -7.60 -8.64
C HIS A 56 6.45 -8.19 -8.52
N LEU A 57 5.47 -7.66 -9.25
CA LEU A 57 4.11 -8.20 -9.26
C LEU A 57 4.08 -9.64 -9.78
N ASP A 58 4.83 -9.94 -10.83
CA ASP A 58 4.89 -11.30 -11.38
C ASP A 58 5.61 -12.26 -10.40
N ALA A 59 6.73 -11.83 -9.81
CA ALA A 59 7.42 -12.60 -8.78
C ALA A 59 6.56 -12.84 -7.54
N TYR A 60 5.81 -11.83 -7.10
CA TYR A 60 4.87 -11.95 -5.98
C TYR A 60 3.78 -12.98 -6.28
N ARG A 61 3.15 -12.91 -7.46
CA ARG A 61 2.10 -13.88 -7.87
C ARG A 61 2.63 -15.30 -7.87
N GLN A 62 3.82 -15.52 -8.41
CA GLN A 62 4.46 -16.83 -8.42
C GLN A 62 4.74 -17.31 -6.99
N SER A 63 5.33 -16.48 -6.15
CA SER A 63 5.64 -16.79 -4.75
C SER A 63 4.40 -17.14 -3.93
N VAL A 64 3.30 -16.41 -4.10
CA VAL A 64 2.02 -16.70 -3.44
C VAL A 64 1.48 -18.06 -3.90
N GLN A 65 1.50 -18.34 -5.20
CA GLN A 65 1.03 -19.62 -5.74
C GLN A 65 1.85 -20.81 -5.23
N GLU A 66 3.17 -20.69 -5.24
CA GLU A 66 4.08 -21.75 -4.76
C GLU A 66 3.88 -22.03 -3.27
N ARG A 67 3.75 -20.99 -2.44
CA ARG A 67 3.49 -21.13 -0.99
C ARG A 67 2.14 -21.75 -0.72
N GLN A 68 1.10 -21.33 -1.43
CA GLN A 68 -0.23 -21.90 -1.28
C GLN A 68 -0.24 -23.38 -1.62
N GLN A 69 0.38 -23.77 -2.74
CA GLN A 69 0.49 -25.19 -3.11
C GLN A 69 1.27 -26.00 -2.08
N SER A 70 2.40 -25.47 -1.60
CA SER A 70 3.21 -26.15 -0.57
C SER A 70 2.42 -26.34 0.72
N HIS A 71 1.68 -25.30 1.15
CA HIS A 71 0.83 -25.39 2.33
C HIS A 71 -0.30 -26.41 2.17
N GLU A 72 -0.98 -26.43 1.01
CA GLU A 72 -2.05 -27.41 0.73
C GLU A 72 -1.54 -28.85 0.76
N VAL A 73 -0.37 -29.11 0.16
CA VAL A 73 0.27 -30.44 0.18
C VAL A 73 0.62 -30.85 1.61
N SER A 74 1.22 -29.93 2.39
CA SER A 74 1.57 -30.21 3.79
C SER A 74 0.33 -30.50 4.64
N MET A 75 -0.73 -29.70 4.46
CA MET A 75 -2.00 -29.90 5.18
C MET A 75 -2.70 -31.22 4.82
N GLU A 76 -2.64 -31.63 3.56
CA GLU A 76 -3.22 -32.89 3.15
C GLU A 76 -2.42 -34.09 3.71
N GLU A 77 -1.10 -33.96 3.79
CA GLU A 77 -0.26 -34.97 4.46
C GLU A 77 -0.60 -35.10 5.95
N HIS A 78 -0.74 -33.98 6.68
CA HIS A 78 -1.17 -34.01 8.08
C HIS A 78 -2.51 -34.69 8.25
N LYS A 79 -3.50 -34.38 7.41
CA LYS A 79 -4.81 -35.04 7.42
C LYS A 79 -4.71 -36.53 7.15
N ARG A 80 -3.83 -36.93 6.22
CA ARG A 80 -3.61 -38.36 5.89
C ARG A 80 -3.01 -39.12 7.07
N VAL A 81 -2.03 -38.50 7.76
CA VAL A 81 -1.41 -39.08 8.95
C VAL A 81 -2.44 -39.25 10.07
N LEU A 82 -3.25 -38.21 10.37
CA LEU A 82 -4.31 -38.30 11.37
C LEU A 82 -5.31 -39.43 11.07
N LYS A 83 -5.79 -39.52 9.84
CA LYS A 83 -6.67 -40.62 9.41
C LYS A 83 -6.02 -42.00 9.54
N SER A 84 -4.71 -42.12 9.32
CA SER A 84 -4.00 -43.38 9.46
C SER A 84 -3.91 -43.83 10.91
N ILE A 85 -3.64 -42.92 11.84
CA ILE A 85 -3.62 -43.18 13.29
C ILE A 85 -4.98 -43.64 13.76
N GLU A 86 -6.07 -42.94 13.39
CA GLU A 86 -7.44 -43.35 13.70
C GLU A 86 -7.78 -44.74 13.16
N ALA A 87 -7.44 -45.01 11.90
CA ALA A 87 -7.70 -46.31 11.28
C ALA A 87 -6.92 -47.47 11.94
N GLN A 88 -5.66 -47.25 12.35
CA GLN A 88 -4.86 -48.21 13.09
C GLN A 88 -5.50 -48.54 14.44
N TYR A 89 -5.96 -47.51 15.14
CA TYR A 89 -6.64 -47.70 16.42
C TYR A 89 -7.94 -48.49 16.29
N HIS A 90 -8.77 -48.19 15.31
CA HIS A 90 -10.01 -48.98 15.05
C HIS A 90 -9.72 -50.44 14.75
N LYS A 91 -8.65 -50.75 14.04
CA LYS A 91 -8.23 -52.11 13.76
C LYS A 91 -7.74 -52.86 15.00
N SER A 92 -6.96 -52.18 15.87
CA SER A 92 -6.44 -52.79 17.11
C SER A 92 -7.53 -52.95 18.17
N GLY A 93 -8.42 -52.01 18.31
CA GLY A 93 -9.52 -52.06 19.28
C GLY A 93 -10.54 -53.19 19.06
N SER A 94 -10.57 -53.79 17.85
CA SER A 94 -11.42 -54.94 17.54
C SER A 94 -10.79 -56.30 18.01
N ARG A 95 -9.49 -56.33 18.37
CA ARG A 95 -8.77 -57.57 18.66
C ARG A 95 -8.37 -57.77 20.12
N HIS A 96 -8.35 -56.74 20.96
CA HIS A 96 -7.97 -56.82 22.36
C HIS A 96 -8.94 -56.06 23.25
N ALA A 97 -9.23 -56.56 24.45
CA ALA A 97 -9.92 -55.85 25.48
C ALA A 97 -9.30 -54.47 25.71
N ARG A 98 -10.14 -53.43 25.69
CA ARG A 98 -9.78 -52.01 25.74
C ARG A 98 -8.74 -51.73 26.80
N ASP A 99 -7.46 -51.68 26.36
CA ASP A 99 -6.35 -51.24 27.19
C ASP A 99 -6.40 -49.72 27.27
N LEU A 100 -6.68 -49.21 28.46
CA LEU A 100 -6.75 -47.79 28.77
C LEU A 100 -5.43 -47.04 28.51
N GLN A 101 -4.31 -47.76 28.63
CA GLN A 101 -2.99 -47.23 28.36
C GLN A 101 -2.78 -47.00 26.84
N SER A 102 -3.15 -47.97 26.02
CA SER A 102 -3.11 -47.85 24.56
C SER A 102 -3.99 -46.69 24.03
N PHE A 103 -5.16 -46.49 24.64
CA PHE A 103 -6.03 -45.39 24.31
C PHE A 103 -5.41 -44.02 24.66
N ARG A 104 -4.78 -43.92 25.84
CA ARG A 104 -4.08 -42.68 26.25
C ARG A 104 -2.92 -42.37 25.30
N THR A 105 -2.13 -43.34 24.94
CA THR A 105 -0.99 -43.19 24.03
C THR A 105 -1.48 -42.67 22.66
N MET A 106 -2.56 -43.24 22.11
CA MET A 106 -3.15 -42.76 20.86
C MET A 106 -3.64 -41.33 20.95
N LEU A 107 -4.36 -40.95 22.05
CA LEU A 107 -4.82 -39.60 22.25
C LEU A 107 -3.66 -38.61 22.31
N THR A 108 -2.56 -38.97 22.97
CA THR A 108 -1.36 -38.14 23.02
C THR A 108 -0.77 -37.97 21.61
N GLU A 109 -0.65 -39.04 20.85
CA GLU A 109 -0.14 -39.01 19.47
C GLU A 109 -1.01 -38.18 18.54
N LEU A 110 -2.35 -38.29 18.65
CA LEU A 110 -3.29 -37.44 17.91
C LEU A 110 -3.14 -35.97 18.30
N GLN A 111 -3.03 -35.69 19.62
CA GLN A 111 -2.84 -34.33 20.12
C GLN A 111 -1.56 -33.70 19.56
N ASP A 112 -0.45 -34.45 19.59
CA ASP A 112 0.84 -34.01 19.07
C ASP A 112 0.75 -33.70 17.56
N LYS A 113 0.07 -34.55 16.80
CA LYS A 113 -0.11 -34.33 15.36
C LYS A 113 -1.06 -33.16 15.04
N VAL A 114 -2.07 -32.92 15.86
CA VAL A 114 -2.93 -31.72 15.73
C VAL A 114 -2.13 -30.45 16.05
N ASN A 115 -1.31 -30.47 17.11
CA ASN A 115 -0.44 -29.34 17.45
C ASN A 115 0.54 -29.05 16.30
N GLU A 116 1.20 -30.07 15.74
CA GLU A 116 2.10 -29.93 14.58
C GLU A 116 1.40 -29.32 13.36
N MET A 117 0.14 -29.71 13.12
CA MET A 117 -0.68 -29.14 12.06
C MET A 117 -1.02 -27.66 12.32
N GLU A 118 -1.35 -27.29 13.58
CA GLU A 118 -1.60 -25.89 13.95
C GLU A 118 -0.34 -25.03 13.85
N ASP A 119 0.83 -25.57 14.23
CA ASP A 119 2.11 -24.89 14.08
C ASP A 119 2.43 -24.65 12.59
N THR A 120 2.16 -25.63 11.73
CA THR A 120 2.32 -25.49 10.27
C THR A 120 1.42 -24.36 9.71
N LYS A 121 0.18 -24.26 10.17
CA LYS A 121 -0.73 -23.16 9.78
C LYS A 121 -0.22 -21.82 10.29
N ALA A 122 0.18 -21.74 11.55
CA ALA A 122 0.71 -20.52 12.15
C ALA A 122 1.95 -20.03 11.38
N GLN A 123 2.87 -20.93 11.06
CA GLN A 123 4.05 -20.58 10.26
C GLN A 123 3.67 -20.08 8.87
N HIS A 124 2.73 -20.73 8.19
CA HIS A 124 2.25 -20.26 6.88
C HIS A 124 1.69 -18.85 6.94
N TYR A 125 0.88 -18.51 7.96
CA TYR A 125 0.36 -17.15 8.12
C TYR A 125 1.46 -16.13 8.40
N MET A 126 2.47 -16.48 9.19
CA MET A 126 3.62 -15.60 9.43
C MET A 126 4.42 -15.36 8.15
N ASP A 127 4.64 -16.40 7.35
CA ASP A 127 5.35 -16.29 6.08
C ASP A 127 4.58 -15.43 5.05
N VAL A 128 3.25 -15.56 5.02
CA VAL A 128 2.40 -14.70 4.19
C VAL A 128 2.52 -13.25 4.63
N LEU A 129 2.37 -12.97 5.92
CA LEU A 129 2.46 -11.60 6.46
C LEU A 129 3.81 -10.96 6.14
N GLN A 130 4.91 -11.67 6.39
CA GLN A 130 6.26 -11.18 6.10
C GLN A 130 6.46 -10.89 4.61
N ASN A 131 5.90 -11.71 3.72
CA ASN A 131 5.96 -11.47 2.29
C ASN A 131 5.15 -10.24 1.87
N GLU A 132 3.98 -10.02 2.48
CA GLU A 132 3.16 -8.83 2.26
C GLU A 132 3.92 -7.57 2.71
N GLU A 133 4.48 -7.55 3.92
CA GLU A 133 5.28 -6.44 4.43
C GLU A 133 6.43 -6.09 3.48
N HIS A 134 7.21 -7.09 3.06
CA HIS A 134 8.31 -6.88 2.11
C HIS A 134 7.82 -6.32 0.76
N THR A 135 6.69 -6.81 0.26
CA THR A 135 6.11 -6.34 -1.00
C THR A 135 5.69 -4.87 -0.90
N TRP A 136 5.04 -4.49 0.20
CA TRP A 136 4.63 -3.09 0.42
C TRP A 136 5.81 -2.15 0.64
N ASP A 137 6.89 -2.61 1.27
CA ASP A 137 8.13 -1.85 1.40
C ASP A 137 8.74 -1.54 0.03
N LEU A 138 8.79 -2.52 -0.87
CA LEU A 138 9.25 -2.32 -2.24
C LEU A 138 8.37 -1.32 -3.02
N VAL A 139 7.06 -1.41 -2.88
CA VAL A 139 6.12 -0.45 -3.49
C VAL A 139 6.38 0.95 -2.95
N ALA A 140 6.51 1.09 -1.63
CA ALA A 140 6.77 2.38 -0.97
C ALA A 140 8.08 3.01 -1.47
N GLN A 141 9.16 2.23 -1.57
CA GLN A 141 10.46 2.71 -2.08
C GLN A 141 10.35 3.23 -3.52
N ASN A 142 9.64 2.53 -4.40
CA ASN A 142 9.43 2.97 -5.79
C ASN A 142 8.60 4.26 -5.85
N VAL A 143 7.56 4.39 -5.03
CA VAL A 143 6.75 5.62 -4.96
C VAL A 143 7.58 6.79 -4.43
N LEU A 144 8.38 6.59 -3.38
CA LEU A 144 9.25 7.64 -2.83
C LEU A 144 10.29 8.13 -3.85
N LEU A 145 10.81 7.24 -4.70
CA LEU A 145 11.71 7.61 -5.79
C LEU A 145 11.02 8.56 -6.79
N LEU A 146 9.75 8.30 -7.13
CA LEU A 146 8.98 9.20 -8.00
C LEU A 146 8.72 10.55 -7.34
N VAL A 147 8.36 10.56 -6.07
CA VAL A 147 8.17 11.82 -5.31
C VAL A 147 9.46 12.62 -5.32
N ARG A 148 10.59 11.98 -5.08
CA ARG A 148 11.91 12.63 -5.14
C ARG A 148 12.19 13.23 -6.50
N ALA A 149 11.96 12.49 -7.59
CA ALA A 149 12.17 13.00 -8.95
C ALA A 149 11.28 14.21 -9.27
N GLN A 150 10.02 14.22 -8.80
CA GLN A 150 9.10 15.35 -8.97
C GLN A 150 9.57 16.58 -8.19
N VAL A 151 10.01 16.41 -6.95
CA VAL A 151 10.56 17.50 -6.12
C VAL A 151 11.81 18.08 -6.77
N ASP A 152 12.75 17.23 -7.19
CA ASP A 152 13.98 17.69 -7.84
C ASP A 152 13.69 18.44 -9.16
N MET A 153 12.68 18.03 -9.91
CA MET A 153 12.21 18.75 -11.10
C MET A 153 11.68 20.13 -10.74
N ALA A 154 10.81 20.22 -9.72
CA ALA A 154 10.23 21.49 -9.27
C ALA A 154 11.31 22.45 -8.76
N ASP A 155 12.25 21.97 -7.96
CA ASP A 155 13.38 22.77 -7.44
C ASP A 155 14.26 23.33 -8.57
N ARG A 156 14.58 22.51 -9.57
CA ARG A 156 15.39 22.94 -10.72
C ARG A 156 14.68 23.99 -11.55
N LEU A 157 13.35 23.83 -11.78
CA LEU A 157 12.55 24.82 -12.51
C LEU A 157 12.46 26.13 -11.73
N SER A 158 12.16 26.07 -10.44
CA SER A 158 12.07 27.23 -9.55
C SER A 158 13.41 27.99 -9.50
N SER A 159 14.50 27.27 -9.28
CA SER A 159 15.85 27.86 -9.24
C SER A 159 16.20 28.59 -10.53
N LYS A 160 15.85 28.02 -11.70
CA LYS A 160 16.10 28.66 -12.99
C LYS A 160 15.21 29.89 -13.21
N ALA A 161 13.95 29.84 -12.80
CA ALA A 161 13.03 30.98 -12.90
C ALA A 161 13.49 32.17 -12.03
N VAL A 162 13.98 31.91 -10.82
CA VAL A 162 14.47 32.94 -9.89
C VAL A 162 15.84 33.51 -10.34
N GLN A 163 16.68 32.72 -10.99
CA GLN A 163 17.98 33.16 -11.50
C GLN A 163 17.90 33.99 -12.78
N ASP A 164 16.79 33.97 -13.50
CA ASP A 164 16.59 34.78 -14.69
C ASP A 164 16.02 36.16 -14.32
N PRO A 165 16.78 37.26 -14.58
CA PRO A 165 16.39 38.59 -14.14
C PRO A 165 15.10 39.11 -14.80
N VAL A 166 14.77 38.62 -16.01
CA VAL A 166 13.52 38.98 -16.70
C VAL A 166 12.34 38.31 -16.04
N LEU A 167 12.46 37.02 -15.72
CA LEU A 167 11.42 36.26 -15.03
C LEU A 167 11.24 36.71 -13.58
N GLU A 168 12.32 37.01 -12.86
CA GLU A 168 12.28 37.58 -11.52
C GLU A 168 11.50 38.89 -11.49
N SER A 169 11.80 39.82 -12.41
CA SER A 169 11.12 41.09 -12.52
C SER A 169 9.61 40.92 -12.84
N LEU A 170 9.28 39.98 -13.72
CA LEU A 170 7.88 39.65 -14.05
C LEU A 170 7.12 39.10 -12.85
N MET A 171 7.72 38.14 -12.13
CA MET A 171 7.11 37.52 -10.95
C MET A 171 6.88 38.53 -9.82
N ALA A 172 7.79 39.50 -9.65
CA ALA A 172 7.65 40.56 -8.65
C ALA A 172 6.42 41.48 -8.91
N HIS A 173 5.98 41.60 -10.16
CA HIS A 173 4.86 42.43 -10.55
C HIS A 173 3.52 41.68 -10.71
N MET A 174 3.59 40.32 -10.74
CA MET A 174 2.39 39.48 -10.85
C MET A 174 1.93 39.01 -9.49
N PRO A 175 0.61 38.99 -9.21
CA PRO A 175 0.09 38.44 -7.99
C PRO A 175 0.34 36.92 -7.96
N ASP A 176 0.66 36.40 -6.80
CA ASP A 176 0.80 34.96 -6.59
C ASP A 176 -0.56 34.26 -6.78
N PRO A 177 -0.73 33.39 -7.78
CA PRO A 177 -1.99 32.68 -8.01
C PRO A 177 -2.37 31.75 -6.86
N PHE A 178 -1.41 31.36 -6.01
CA PHE A 178 -1.62 30.51 -4.85
C PHE A 178 -1.90 31.27 -3.55
N GLN A 179 -1.88 32.61 -3.58
CA GLN A 179 -2.14 33.45 -2.40
C GLN A 179 -3.50 33.15 -1.75
N SER A 180 -4.51 32.75 -2.52
CA SER A 180 -5.83 32.38 -2.02
C SER A 180 -5.84 31.08 -1.18
N TYR A 181 -4.81 30.27 -1.28
CA TYR A 181 -4.66 29.05 -0.47
C TYR A 181 -4.07 29.31 0.92
N GLY A 182 -3.83 30.59 1.28
CA GLY A 182 -3.26 30.99 2.56
C GLY A 182 -1.72 30.95 2.56
N PRO A 183 -1.10 31.44 3.63
CA PRO A 183 0.34 31.37 3.78
C PRO A 183 0.81 29.92 3.73
N PRO A 184 2.03 29.65 3.19
CA PRO A 184 2.56 28.31 3.17
C PRO A 184 2.57 27.77 4.60
N LYS A 185 1.87 26.65 4.80
CA LYS A 185 1.85 25.96 6.09
C LYS A 185 3.29 25.58 6.46
N ARG A 186 3.62 25.65 7.75
CA ARG A 186 4.92 25.24 8.24
C ARG A 186 5.17 23.79 7.81
N GLU A 187 6.42 23.40 7.57
CA GLU A 187 6.80 22.07 7.09
C GLU A 187 6.15 20.93 7.87
N ASN A 188 5.89 21.13 9.17
CA ASN A 188 5.21 20.18 10.05
C ASN A 188 3.68 20.09 9.83
N GLU A 189 3.07 21.00 9.06
CA GLU A 189 1.64 21.03 8.79
C GLU A 189 1.28 20.49 7.39
N LEU A 190 2.26 20.29 6.53
CA LEU A 190 2.07 19.77 5.17
C LEU A 190 1.47 18.35 5.13
N PHE A 191 1.65 17.57 6.19
CA PHE A 191 1.14 16.22 6.33
C PHE A 191 -0.05 16.08 7.28
N SER A 192 -0.68 17.18 7.70
CA SER A 192 -1.86 17.16 8.57
C SER A 192 -3.13 16.60 7.91
N ILE A 193 -3.05 16.14 6.68
CA ILE A 193 -4.12 15.35 6.03
C ILE A 193 -4.25 13.96 6.68
N LEU A 194 -3.16 13.43 7.21
CA LEU A 194 -3.19 12.27 8.07
C LEU A 194 -3.24 12.80 9.51
N GLN A 195 -4.43 12.78 10.12
CA GLN A 195 -4.52 13.03 11.56
C GLN A 195 -3.57 12.05 12.25
N PRO A 196 -2.67 12.52 13.12
CA PRO A 196 -1.88 11.61 13.93
C PRO A 196 -2.87 10.78 14.73
N THR A 197 -2.79 9.47 14.60
CA THR A 197 -3.43 8.52 15.50
C THR A 197 -2.65 8.56 16.81
N ASP A 198 -2.77 9.67 17.53
CA ASP A 198 -2.32 9.76 18.92
C ASP A 198 -3.25 8.91 19.78
N ALA A 199 -2.96 7.63 19.79
CA ALA A 199 -3.30 6.75 20.88
C ALA A 199 -2.37 7.07 22.06
N SER A 200 -2.54 8.20 22.68
CA SER A 200 -2.05 8.45 24.04
C SER A 200 -3.19 8.25 25.01
N PRO A 201 -3.15 7.20 25.84
CA PRO A 201 -4.11 7.04 26.92
C PRO A 201 -3.59 7.78 28.15
N THR A 202 -3.92 9.05 28.33
CA THR A 202 -3.89 9.65 29.68
C THR A 202 -4.51 11.04 29.68
N ALA A 203 -5.81 11.11 30.03
CA ALA A 203 -6.36 12.21 30.82
C ALA A 203 -7.59 11.70 31.59
N PRO A 204 -7.67 11.89 32.89
CA PRO A 204 -8.81 11.45 33.68
C PRO A 204 -10.00 12.38 33.45
N SER A 205 -11.13 11.81 33.08
CA SER A 205 -12.41 12.50 33.00
C SER A 205 -12.91 12.87 34.41
N PRO A 206 -13.46 14.09 34.62
CA PRO A 206 -14.14 14.43 35.86
C PRO A 206 -15.47 13.68 35.97
N GLY A 207 -15.75 13.19 37.16
CA GLY A 207 -16.85 12.31 37.51
C GLY A 207 -18.24 12.83 37.20
N LEU A 208 -19.09 11.89 36.80
CA LEU A 208 -20.54 11.96 36.85
C LEU A 208 -21.05 10.90 37.84
N PRO A 209 -22.14 11.16 38.57
CA PRO A 209 -22.50 10.44 39.77
C PRO A 209 -23.12 9.07 39.51
N ARG A 210 -22.82 8.14 40.41
CA ARG A 210 -23.42 6.81 40.49
C ARG A 210 -24.93 6.90 40.69
N SER A 211 -25.66 6.12 39.93
CA SER A 211 -26.99 5.65 40.31
C SER A 211 -26.96 4.11 40.30
N ASP A 212 -27.08 3.58 41.51
CA ASP A 212 -27.37 2.17 41.75
C ASP A 212 -28.70 1.77 41.11
N THR A 213 -28.73 0.67 40.40
CA THR A 213 -29.82 -0.28 40.47
C THR A 213 -29.41 -1.63 39.89
N SER A 214 -29.25 -2.60 40.76
CA SER A 214 -29.19 -4.03 40.50
C SER A 214 -30.50 -4.53 39.89
N LEU A 215 -30.42 -5.42 38.91
CA LEU A 215 -31.36 -6.56 38.74
C LEU A 215 -30.89 -7.43 37.57
N PHE A 216 -30.39 -8.63 37.90
CA PHE A 216 -30.37 -9.79 36.98
C PHE A 216 -31.81 -10.31 36.78
N PRO A 217 -32.13 -10.96 35.66
CA PRO A 217 -31.87 -12.38 35.45
C PRO A 217 -31.44 -12.81 34.02
N GLU A 218 -30.67 -13.88 33.97
CA GLU A 218 -30.44 -14.82 32.88
C GLU A 218 -31.70 -15.72 32.65
N PRO A 219 -31.65 -16.69 31.68
CA PRO A 219 -31.10 -16.78 30.31
C PRO A 219 -32.20 -17.20 29.29
N ASP A 220 -31.88 -17.16 28.01
CA ASP A 220 -32.21 -18.20 27.00
C ASP A 220 -32.14 -17.62 25.57
N ALA A 221 -31.58 -18.45 24.74
CA ALA A 221 -31.83 -18.62 23.32
C ALA A 221 -30.62 -18.45 22.37
N ALA A 222 -30.38 -19.51 21.68
CA ALA A 222 -29.47 -19.96 20.67
C ALA A 222 -29.02 -18.94 19.57
N PRO A 223 -27.92 -19.25 18.87
CA PRO A 223 -27.23 -18.31 18.00
C PRO A 223 -27.84 -18.25 16.60
N GLU A 224 -28.20 -17.06 16.16
CA GLU A 224 -28.44 -16.77 14.74
C GLU A 224 -27.09 -16.50 14.03
N GLU A 225 -26.86 -17.29 12.99
CA GLU A 225 -25.80 -17.09 12.01
C GLU A 225 -25.93 -15.71 11.35
N ARG A 226 -25.02 -14.79 11.68
CA ARG A 226 -24.81 -13.57 10.88
C ARG A 226 -23.73 -13.81 9.83
N SER A 227 -24.21 -14.02 8.61
CA SER A 227 -23.53 -13.90 7.34
C SER A 227 -22.44 -12.80 7.37
N LEU A 228 -21.19 -13.22 7.18
CA LEU A 228 -20.06 -12.34 6.87
C LEU A 228 -20.27 -11.75 5.48
N ALA A 229 -20.70 -10.49 5.44
CA ALA A 229 -20.80 -9.71 4.23
C ALA A 229 -19.42 -9.53 3.57
N SER A 230 -19.39 -9.90 2.30
CA SER A 230 -18.31 -9.85 1.33
C SER A 230 -17.44 -8.59 1.42
N ARG A 231 -16.15 -8.78 1.65
CA ARG A 231 -15.12 -7.78 1.30
C ARG A 231 -15.03 -7.70 -0.23
N PRO A 232 -14.99 -6.52 -0.83
CA PRO A 232 -14.83 -6.40 -2.27
C PRO A 232 -13.45 -6.91 -2.68
N SER A 233 -13.45 -7.87 -3.58
CA SER A 233 -12.26 -8.42 -4.22
C SER A 233 -11.61 -7.34 -5.10
N ILE A 234 -10.29 -7.16 -4.96
CA ILE A 234 -9.47 -6.20 -5.71
C ILE A 234 -9.42 -6.49 -7.23
N HIS A 235 -10.08 -7.56 -7.67
CA HIS A 235 -10.06 -7.99 -9.08
C HIS A 235 -10.75 -7.05 -10.09
N HIS A 236 -11.47 -6.01 -9.64
CA HIS A 236 -12.18 -5.08 -10.54
C HIS A 236 -11.40 -3.81 -10.94
N LEU A 237 -10.17 -3.63 -10.46
CA LEU A 237 -9.41 -2.39 -10.72
C LEU A 237 -8.49 -2.44 -11.95
N PHE A 238 -8.32 -3.59 -12.59
CA PHE A 238 -7.49 -3.72 -13.80
C PHE A 238 -8.22 -4.45 -14.91
N GLY A 239 -9.24 -3.77 -15.47
CA GLY A 239 -9.85 -4.18 -16.73
C GLY A 239 -8.95 -3.82 -17.91
N TYR A 240 -7.99 -4.68 -18.29
CA TYR A 240 -7.35 -4.61 -19.60
C TYR A 240 -8.25 -5.28 -20.62
N ALA A 241 -8.86 -4.47 -21.50
CA ALA A 241 -9.46 -4.95 -22.73
C ALA A 241 -8.32 -5.36 -23.68
N ALA A 242 -8.29 -6.62 -24.12
CA ALA A 242 -7.41 -7.09 -25.18
C ALA A 242 -7.87 -6.50 -26.52
N PRO A 243 -6.97 -6.03 -27.40
CA PRO A 243 -7.32 -5.68 -28.77
C PRO A 243 -7.53 -6.95 -29.60
N THR A 244 -8.61 -6.96 -30.34
CA THR A 244 -8.91 -7.89 -31.44
C THR A 244 -7.96 -7.67 -32.62
#